data_399979e271a4cc3bfc7d788f2628c1e2
#
_entry.id   399979e271a4cc3bfc7d788f2628c1e2
#
_cell.length_a   1.000
_cell.length_b   1.000
_cell.length_c   1.000
_cell.angle_alpha   90.00
_cell.angle_beta   90.00
_cell.angle_gamma   90.00
#
_symmetry.space_group_name_H-M   'P 1'
#
loop_
_entity.id
_entity.type
_entity.pdbx_description
1 polymer ?
#
loop_
_entity_poly.entity_id
_entity_poly.type
_entity_poly.pdbx_seq_one_letter_code
_entity_poly.pdbx_strand_id
1 'polypeptide(L)'
;DFGGVHYNSGITNKIMYLVIAGDTHYNIEVPPLDQDLNASRNIAANIWFAWSSFYLDPEDDFEIGREKMLQACNDLYPDNFDYYQTLASAWASTGIGSEIVFTLGDINQDQSINILDIVELINIILDGNPDATQLILGDLNSDGNINILDIIELVNLILSS
;
A
#
# COMPACT_ATOMS: atom_id res chain seq x y z
N ASP A 1 14.87 -27.72 -16.25
CA ASP A 1 14.27 -27.14 -15.05
C ASP A 1 13.71 -25.77 -15.40
N PHE A 2 12.54 -25.75 -15.99
CA PHE A 2 11.82 -24.59 -16.55
C PHE A 2 11.86 -23.34 -15.65
N GLY A 3 13.03 -22.63 -15.58
CA GLY A 3 13.20 -21.38 -14.84
C GLY A 3 13.03 -21.47 -13.31
N GLY A 4 13.14 -22.66 -12.72
CA GLY A 4 13.01 -22.81 -11.26
C GLY A 4 11.59 -22.67 -10.72
N VAL A 5 10.56 -22.99 -11.51
CA VAL A 5 9.13 -22.80 -11.16
C VAL A 5 8.75 -23.38 -9.79
N HIS A 6 9.37 -24.49 -9.38
CA HIS A 6 9.10 -25.11 -8.08
C HIS A 6 9.73 -24.34 -6.90
N TYR A 7 10.83 -23.63 -7.13
CA TYR A 7 11.46 -22.77 -6.12
C TYR A 7 10.77 -21.40 -6.07
N ASN A 8 10.50 -20.82 -7.25
CA ASN A 8 9.90 -19.51 -7.38
C ASN A 8 8.46 -19.45 -6.87
N SER A 9 7.70 -20.55 -6.96
CA SER A 9 6.36 -20.62 -6.35
C SER A 9 6.38 -20.43 -4.82
N GLY A 10 7.52 -20.65 -4.17
CA GLY A 10 7.72 -20.37 -2.75
C GLY A 10 7.58 -18.89 -2.39
N ILE A 11 7.94 -17.97 -3.30
CA ILE A 11 7.83 -16.52 -3.11
C ILE A 11 6.35 -16.14 -2.94
N THR A 12 5.53 -16.49 -3.91
CA THR A 12 4.10 -16.15 -3.90
C THR A 12 3.36 -16.85 -2.75
N ASN A 13 3.72 -18.09 -2.41
CA ASN A 13 3.17 -18.79 -1.24
C ASN A 13 3.55 -18.08 0.06
N LYS A 14 4.77 -17.54 0.19
CA LYS A 14 5.19 -16.79 1.38
C LYS A 14 4.43 -15.48 1.49
N ILE A 15 4.24 -14.74 0.39
CA ILE A 15 3.43 -13.52 0.36
C ILE A 15 2.01 -13.83 0.82
N MET A 16 1.37 -14.88 0.28
CA MET A 16 0.02 -15.26 0.68
C MET A 16 -0.08 -15.59 2.16
N TYR A 17 0.90 -16.32 2.71
CA TYR A 17 0.96 -16.61 4.14
C TYR A 17 1.05 -15.31 4.96
N LEU A 18 1.96 -14.40 4.60
CA LEU A 18 2.20 -13.16 5.32
C LEU A 18 0.96 -12.28 5.37
N VAL A 19 0.29 -12.07 4.24
CA VAL A 19 -0.91 -11.20 4.20
C VAL A 19 -2.13 -11.80 4.90
N ILE A 20 -2.17 -13.13 5.06
CA ILE A 20 -3.27 -13.80 5.79
C ILE A 20 -3.01 -13.83 7.29
N ALA A 21 -1.83 -14.27 7.69
CA ALA A 21 -1.54 -14.58 9.08
C ALA A 21 -0.82 -13.46 9.84
N GLY A 22 -0.17 -12.57 9.09
CA GLY A 22 0.78 -11.61 9.66
C GLY A 22 2.05 -12.29 10.17
N ASP A 23 3.19 -11.69 9.96
CA ASP A 23 4.49 -12.16 10.50
C ASP A 23 5.57 -11.12 10.18
N THR A 24 6.77 -11.30 10.77
CA THR A 24 7.96 -10.56 10.38
C THR A 24 8.81 -11.42 9.45
N HIS A 25 9.20 -10.89 8.29
CA HIS A 25 10.06 -11.58 7.34
C HIS A 25 11.16 -10.65 6.85
N TYR A 26 12.44 -11.04 6.98
CA TYR A 26 13.62 -10.21 6.68
C TYR A 26 13.57 -8.80 7.28
N ASN A 27 13.15 -8.70 8.56
CA ASN A 27 12.99 -7.46 9.35
C ASN A 27 11.86 -6.52 8.87
N ILE A 28 11.03 -6.94 7.94
CA ILE A 28 9.83 -6.23 7.53
C ILE A 28 8.64 -6.86 8.25
N GLU A 29 7.92 -6.05 9.01
CA GLU A 29 6.67 -6.46 9.66
C GLU A 29 5.54 -6.37 8.63
N VAL A 30 4.84 -7.48 8.45
CA VAL A 30 3.67 -7.57 7.57
C VAL A 30 2.45 -7.84 8.44
N PRO A 31 1.58 -6.85 8.67
CA PRO A 31 0.33 -7.09 9.38
C PRO A 31 -0.60 -7.98 8.54
N PRO A 32 -1.54 -8.72 9.13
CA PRO A 32 -2.55 -9.43 8.36
C PRO A 32 -3.52 -8.41 7.72
N LEU A 33 -4.14 -8.79 6.59
CA LEU A 33 -5.15 -7.95 5.91
C LEU A 33 -6.36 -7.65 6.80
N ASP A 34 -6.67 -8.53 7.75
CA ASP A 34 -7.72 -8.34 8.75
C ASP A 34 -7.34 -9.08 10.04
N GLN A 35 -7.79 -8.59 11.19
CA GLN A 35 -7.59 -9.26 12.47
C GLN A 35 -8.37 -10.59 12.59
N ASP A 36 -9.50 -10.70 11.88
CA ASP A 36 -10.19 -11.99 11.72
C ASP A 36 -9.55 -12.79 10.61
N LEU A 37 -9.03 -13.97 10.95
CA LEU A 37 -8.30 -14.84 10.01
C LEU A 37 -9.14 -15.26 8.80
N ASN A 38 -10.46 -15.42 8.95
CA ASN A 38 -11.33 -15.81 7.84
C ASN A 38 -11.60 -14.62 6.94
N ALA A 39 -11.77 -13.41 7.48
CA ALA A 39 -11.86 -12.18 6.71
C ALA A 39 -10.57 -11.94 5.92
N SER A 40 -9.41 -12.04 6.58
CA SER A 40 -8.10 -11.92 5.94
C SER A 40 -7.91 -12.91 4.77
N ARG A 41 -8.30 -14.19 4.96
CA ARG A 41 -8.28 -15.21 3.89
C ARG A 41 -9.17 -14.86 2.70
N ASN A 42 -10.37 -14.36 2.97
CA ASN A 42 -11.32 -14.00 1.92
C ASN A 42 -10.80 -12.81 1.10
N ILE A 43 -10.27 -11.79 1.76
CA ILE A 43 -9.67 -10.61 1.11
C ILE A 43 -8.49 -11.07 0.24
N ALA A 44 -7.56 -11.83 0.82
CA ALA A 44 -6.40 -12.36 0.11
C ALA A 44 -6.81 -13.22 -1.11
N ALA A 45 -7.82 -14.08 -0.95
CA ALA A 45 -8.32 -14.93 -2.03
C ALA A 45 -8.93 -14.11 -3.19
N ASN A 46 -9.67 -13.06 -2.88
CA ASN A 46 -10.25 -12.18 -3.90
C ASN A 46 -9.17 -11.46 -4.70
N ILE A 47 -8.16 -10.89 -4.00
CA ILE A 47 -7.04 -10.21 -4.66
C ILE A 47 -6.26 -11.20 -5.53
N TRP A 48 -5.95 -12.38 -4.98
CA TRP A 48 -5.21 -13.42 -5.68
C TRP A 48 -5.94 -13.91 -6.93
N PHE A 49 -7.24 -14.15 -6.81
CA PHE A 49 -8.06 -14.59 -7.93
C PHE A 49 -8.12 -13.52 -9.03
N ALA A 50 -8.36 -12.27 -8.68
CA ALA A 50 -8.37 -11.17 -9.64
C ALA A 50 -7.00 -11.05 -10.32
N TRP A 51 -5.93 -10.94 -9.53
CA TRP A 51 -4.56 -10.83 -10.01
C TRP A 51 -4.19 -11.93 -11.01
N SER A 52 -4.41 -13.20 -10.62
CA SER A 52 -4.01 -14.35 -11.45
C SER A 52 -4.89 -14.56 -12.67
N SER A 53 -6.15 -14.09 -12.64
CA SER A 53 -7.13 -14.37 -13.72
C SER A 53 -7.25 -13.22 -14.71
N PHE A 54 -7.00 -11.98 -14.32
CA PHE A 54 -7.30 -10.79 -15.11
C PHE A 54 -6.15 -9.83 -15.31
N TYR A 55 -5.09 -9.90 -14.47
CA TYR A 55 -3.99 -8.94 -14.50
C TYR A 55 -2.69 -9.54 -15.02
N LEU A 56 -2.39 -10.81 -14.68
CA LEU A 56 -1.13 -11.44 -15.09
C LEU A 56 -1.13 -11.83 -16.57
N ASP A 57 0.02 -11.59 -17.20
CA ASP A 57 0.37 -12.10 -18.51
C ASP A 57 1.47 -13.17 -18.40
N PRO A 58 1.57 -14.09 -19.38
CA PRO A 58 2.55 -15.19 -19.33
C PRO A 58 4.02 -14.78 -19.29
N GLU A 59 4.32 -13.55 -19.71
CA GLU A 59 5.69 -13.02 -19.80
C GLU A 59 6.05 -12.11 -18.60
N ASP A 60 5.13 -11.94 -17.63
CA ASP A 60 5.38 -11.11 -16.46
C ASP A 60 6.42 -11.72 -15.53
N ASP A 61 7.38 -10.92 -15.11
CA ASP A 61 8.29 -11.25 -14.03
C ASP A 61 7.68 -10.90 -12.66
N PHE A 62 8.45 -11.07 -11.59
CA PHE A 62 7.93 -10.80 -10.24
C PHE A 62 7.72 -9.32 -9.95
N GLU A 63 8.53 -8.42 -10.52
CA GLU A 63 8.36 -6.98 -10.37
C GLU A 63 7.05 -6.52 -10.99
N ILE A 64 6.78 -6.93 -12.22
CA ILE A 64 5.50 -6.65 -12.91
C ILE A 64 4.34 -7.34 -12.19
N GLY A 65 4.54 -8.58 -11.76
CA GLY A 65 3.53 -9.32 -10.99
C GLY A 65 3.15 -8.62 -9.69
N ARG A 66 4.12 -8.03 -8.98
CA ARG A 66 3.88 -7.19 -7.80
C ARG A 66 3.02 -5.97 -8.13
N GLU A 67 3.41 -5.19 -9.13
CA GLU A 67 2.68 -3.97 -9.53
C GLU A 67 1.22 -4.31 -9.91
N LYS A 68 1.03 -5.37 -10.67
CA LYS A 68 -0.30 -5.85 -11.06
C LYS A 68 -1.13 -6.36 -9.89
N MET A 69 -0.50 -6.95 -8.85
CA MET A 69 -1.22 -7.35 -7.63
C MET A 69 -1.66 -6.14 -6.80
N LEU A 70 -0.80 -5.13 -6.69
CA LEU A 70 -1.13 -3.88 -6.02
C LEU A 70 -2.26 -3.14 -6.75
N GLN A 71 -2.23 -3.12 -8.08
CA GLN A 71 -3.32 -2.58 -8.89
C GLN A 71 -4.63 -3.35 -8.65
N ALA A 72 -4.61 -4.68 -8.70
CA ALA A 72 -5.79 -5.51 -8.44
C ALA A 72 -6.38 -5.25 -7.04
N CYS A 73 -5.51 -5.05 -6.03
CA CYS A 73 -5.93 -4.67 -4.70
C CYS A 73 -6.65 -3.32 -4.68
N ASN A 74 -6.05 -2.31 -5.28
CA ASN A 74 -6.62 -0.97 -5.34
C ASN A 74 -7.95 -0.92 -6.10
N ASP A 75 -8.08 -1.68 -7.18
CA ASP A 75 -9.31 -1.75 -7.97
C ASP A 75 -10.45 -2.47 -7.23
N LEU A 76 -10.12 -3.48 -6.40
CA LEU A 76 -11.11 -4.21 -5.59
C LEU A 76 -11.47 -3.48 -4.28
N TYR A 77 -10.53 -2.78 -3.70
CA TYR A 77 -10.63 -2.16 -2.37
C TYR A 77 -10.07 -0.72 -2.40
N PRO A 78 -10.63 0.19 -3.21
CA PRO A 78 -10.07 1.53 -3.42
C PRO A 78 -10.04 2.38 -2.14
N ASP A 79 -10.94 2.10 -1.20
CA ASP A 79 -11.03 2.84 0.07
C ASP A 79 -10.25 2.16 1.21
N ASN A 80 -9.54 1.06 0.94
CA ASN A 80 -8.82 0.32 1.96
C ASN A 80 -7.32 0.25 1.66
N PHE A 81 -6.67 1.30 2.04
CA PHE A 81 -5.26 1.50 1.81
C PHE A 81 -4.34 0.56 2.61
N ASP A 82 -4.77 0.13 3.80
CA ASP A 82 -4.02 -0.81 4.63
C ASP A 82 -3.75 -2.13 3.89
N TYR A 83 -4.69 -2.57 3.05
CA TYR A 83 -4.51 -3.79 2.24
C TYR A 83 -3.39 -3.61 1.21
N TYR A 84 -3.35 -2.45 0.57
CA TYR A 84 -2.31 -2.10 -0.38
C TYR A 84 -0.92 -2.07 0.29
N GLN A 85 -0.82 -1.43 1.45
CA GLN A 85 0.41 -1.37 2.25
C GLN A 85 0.85 -2.77 2.71
N THR A 86 -0.06 -3.57 3.25
CA THR A 86 0.20 -4.95 3.67
C THR A 86 0.79 -5.79 2.52
N LEU A 87 0.17 -5.71 1.34
CA LEU A 87 0.67 -6.40 0.15
C LEU A 87 2.05 -5.91 -0.29
N ALA A 88 2.26 -4.59 -0.31
CA ALA A 88 3.54 -4.01 -0.68
C ALA A 88 4.67 -4.45 0.27
N SER A 89 4.40 -4.47 1.58
CA SER A 89 5.34 -4.94 2.60
C SER A 89 5.62 -6.44 2.47
N ALA A 90 4.58 -7.25 2.18
CA ALA A 90 4.75 -8.68 1.96
C ALA A 90 5.67 -8.98 0.75
N TRP A 91 5.49 -8.26 -0.36
CA TRP A 91 6.35 -8.38 -1.52
C TRP A 91 7.78 -7.91 -1.22
N ALA A 92 7.95 -6.73 -0.60
CA ALA A 92 9.24 -6.19 -0.22
C ALA A 92 10.02 -7.15 0.70
N SER A 93 9.34 -7.80 1.63
CA SER A 93 9.94 -8.78 2.53
C SER A 93 10.51 -10.01 1.81
N THR A 94 10.06 -10.30 0.58
CA THR A 94 10.64 -11.35 -0.27
C THR A 94 11.76 -10.85 -1.19
N GLY A 95 12.13 -9.57 -1.09
CA GLY A 95 13.17 -8.93 -1.89
C GLY A 95 12.68 -8.40 -3.24
N ILE A 96 11.37 -8.29 -3.44
CA ILE A 96 10.76 -7.80 -4.69
C ILE A 96 10.10 -6.45 -4.43
N GLY A 97 10.67 -5.40 -5.01
CA GLY A 97 10.27 -4.01 -4.76
C GLY A 97 10.70 -3.51 -3.39
N SER A 98 10.23 -2.33 -3.02
CA SER A 98 10.45 -1.71 -1.71
C SER A 98 9.17 -1.68 -0.89
N GLU A 99 9.30 -1.53 0.42
CA GLU A 99 8.16 -1.15 1.26
C GLU A 99 7.60 0.19 0.79
N ILE A 100 6.30 0.29 0.80
CA ILE A 100 5.61 1.56 0.60
C ILE A 100 5.22 2.02 2.01
N VAL A 101 6.05 2.87 2.59
CA VAL A 101 5.77 3.49 3.89
C VAL A 101 5.10 4.82 3.60
N PHE A 102 3.83 4.90 3.93
CA PHE A 102 3.11 6.15 3.89
C PHE A 102 3.11 6.77 5.28
N THR A 103 3.64 7.96 5.35
CA THR A 103 3.68 8.74 6.58
C THR A 103 2.63 9.83 6.48
N LEU A 104 1.66 9.84 7.38
CA LEU A 104 0.65 10.89 7.43
C LEU A 104 1.33 12.27 7.43
N GLY A 105 0.98 13.11 6.48
CA GLY A 105 1.61 14.41 6.27
C GLY A 105 2.76 14.43 5.25
N ASP A 106 3.25 13.29 4.78
CA ASP A 106 4.19 13.18 3.65
C ASP A 106 3.38 13.08 2.35
N ILE A 107 2.87 14.23 1.90
CA ILE A 107 1.91 14.32 0.80
C ILE A 107 2.58 14.04 -0.54
N ASN A 108 3.84 14.50 -0.70
CA ASN A 108 4.62 14.32 -1.92
C ASN A 108 5.38 12.98 -1.96
N GLN A 109 5.33 12.18 -0.87
CA GLN A 109 5.93 10.85 -0.73
C GLN A 109 7.47 10.85 -0.91
N ASP A 110 8.14 11.92 -0.48
CA ASP A 110 9.61 12.01 -0.52
C ASP A 110 10.28 11.50 0.77
N GLN A 111 9.51 10.93 1.69
CA GLN A 111 9.91 10.41 3.01
C GLN A 111 10.32 11.51 4.00
N SER A 112 9.93 12.75 3.77
CA SER A 112 10.28 13.87 4.62
C SER A 112 9.11 14.82 4.80
N ILE A 113 8.53 14.90 5.98
CA ILE A 113 7.45 15.86 6.25
C ILE A 113 8.05 17.27 6.36
N ASN A 114 7.75 18.13 5.41
CA ASN A 114 8.32 19.46 5.32
C ASN A 114 7.39 20.47 4.57
N ILE A 115 7.89 21.67 4.27
CA ILE A 115 7.09 22.71 3.61
C ILE A 115 6.59 22.34 2.21
N LEU A 116 7.23 21.37 1.53
CA LEU A 116 6.82 20.94 0.20
C LEU A 116 5.49 20.20 0.27
N ASP A 117 5.24 19.47 1.36
CA ASP A 117 3.98 18.78 1.61
C ASP A 117 2.84 19.77 1.83
N ILE A 118 3.11 20.91 2.49
CA ILE A 118 2.13 21.98 2.62
C ILE A 118 1.75 22.54 1.25
N VAL A 119 2.74 22.73 0.38
CA VAL A 119 2.50 23.23 -1.00
C VAL A 119 1.66 22.22 -1.77
N GLU A 120 1.97 20.93 -1.67
CA GLU A 120 1.22 19.88 -2.35
C GLU A 120 -0.20 19.78 -1.81
N LEU A 121 -0.39 19.83 -0.48
CA LEU A 121 -1.70 19.82 0.15
C LEU A 121 -2.56 21.02 -0.29
N ILE A 122 -1.97 22.20 -0.44
CA ILE A 122 -2.65 23.39 -0.99
C ILE A 122 -3.09 23.13 -2.43
N ASN A 123 -2.25 22.55 -3.27
CA ASN A 123 -2.60 22.22 -4.65
C ASN A 123 -3.79 21.26 -4.70
N ILE A 124 -3.78 20.21 -3.89
CA ILE A 124 -4.88 19.25 -3.78
C ILE A 124 -6.20 19.95 -3.40
N ILE A 125 -6.16 20.85 -2.42
CA ILE A 125 -7.35 21.62 -2.00
C ILE A 125 -7.86 22.50 -3.13
N LEU A 126 -6.97 23.14 -3.90
CA LEU A 126 -7.35 24.02 -5.01
C LEU A 126 -7.90 23.25 -6.20
N ASP A 127 -7.37 22.07 -6.49
CA ASP A 127 -7.83 21.21 -7.57
C ASP A 127 -9.17 20.53 -7.22
N GLY A 128 -9.46 20.31 -5.94
CA GLY A 128 -10.73 19.80 -5.44
C GLY A 128 -11.07 18.37 -5.83
N ASN A 129 -10.05 17.57 -6.22
CA ASN A 129 -10.25 16.19 -6.63
C ASN A 129 -9.06 15.29 -6.19
N PRO A 130 -8.87 15.10 -4.87
CA PRO A 130 -7.81 14.26 -4.35
C PRO A 130 -8.00 12.80 -4.75
N ASP A 131 -6.92 12.11 -5.05
CA ASP A 131 -6.92 10.66 -5.16
C ASP A 131 -6.98 9.98 -3.78
N ALA A 132 -7.15 8.64 -3.77
CA ALA A 132 -7.28 7.89 -2.52
C ALA A 132 -6.04 8.01 -1.61
N THR A 133 -4.84 8.04 -2.19
CA THR A 133 -3.58 8.20 -1.43
C THR A 133 -3.48 9.61 -0.83
N GLN A 134 -3.81 10.61 -1.63
CA GLN A 134 -3.83 12.01 -1.17
C GLN A 134 -4.83 12.22 -0.04
N LEU A 135 -6.01 11.57 -0.11
CA LEU A 135 -7.00 11.61 0.97
C LEU A 135 -6.42 11.05 2.28
N ILE A 136 -5.74 9.92 2.21
CA ILE A 136 -5.16 9.26 3.40
C ILE A 136 -4.02 10.08 4.00
N LEU A 137 -3.12 10.60 3.15
CA LEU A 137 -1.95 11.35 3.62
C LEU A 137 -2.30 12.78 4.04
N GLY A 138 -3.36 13.35 3.47
CA GLY A 138 -3.73 14.75 3.62
C GLY A 138 -4.82 15.03 4.64
N ASP A 139 -5.61 14.04 5.06
CA ASP A 139 -6.63 14.19 6.11
C ASP A 139 -5.97 13.99 7.49
N LEU A 140 -5.23 15.00 7.93
CA LEU A 140 -4.47 14.92 9.17
C LEU A 140 -5.35 14.94 10.42
N ASN A 141 -6.53 15.55 10.34
CA ASN A 141 -7.48 15.63 11.44
C ASN A 141 -8.49 14.47 11.46
N SER A 142 -8.47 13.60 10.43
CA SER A 142 -9.35 12.43 10.27
C SER A 142 -10.85 12.78 10.25
N ASP A 143 -11.21 13.91 9.62
CA ASP A 143 -12.61 14.32 9.49
C ASP A 143 -13.24 13.87 8.16
N GLY A 144 -12.48 13.19 7.30
CA GLY A 144 -12.89 12.66 6.01
C GLY A 144 -12.84 13.69 4.87
N ASN A 145 -12.26 14.87 5.10
CA ASN A 145 -12.17 15.93 4.11
C ASN A 145 -10.80 16.60 4.13
N ILE A 146 -10.17 16.77 2.99
CA ILE A 146 -8.96 17.59 2.89
C ILE A 146 -9.35 19.06 2.77
N ASN A 147 -8.92 19.87 3.74
CA ASN A 147 -9.25 21.30 3.80
C ASN A 147 -8.19 22.12 4.56
N ILE A 148 -8.48 23.39 4.83
CA ILE A 148 -7.54 24.27 5.52
C ILE A 148 -7.16 23.81 6.94
N LEU A 149 -7.99 23.00 7.60
CA LEU A 149 -7.69 22.51 8.94
C LEU A 149 -6.53 21.52 8.91
N ASP A 150 -6.42 20.71 7.85
CA ASP A 150 -5.31 19.77 7.67
C ASP A 150 -4.00 20.49 7.42
N ILE A 151 -4.02 21.63 6.70
CA ILE A 151 -2.84 22.47 6.57
C ILE A 151 -2.35 22.95 7.93
N ILE A 152 -3.27 23.36 8.82
CA ILE A 152 -2.93 23.81 10.17
C ILE A 152 -2.28 22.66 10.97
N GLU A 153 -2.84 21.45 10.88
CA GLU A 153 -2.27 20.27 11.56
C GLU A 153 -0.89 19.90 10.97
N LEU A 154 -0.73 19.96 9.64
CA LEU A 154 0.56 19.72 9.00
C LEU A 154 1.63 20.74 9.42
N VAL A 155 1.27 22.02 9.48
CA VAL A 155 2.17 23.07 9.98
C VAL A 155 2.58 22.79 11.44
N ASN A 156 1.62 22.43 12.30
CA ASN A 156 1.91 22.08 13.69
C ASN A 156 2.84 20.86 13.78
N LEU A 157 2.63 19.84 12.95
CA LEU A 157 3.48 18.66 12.89
C LEU A 157 4.92 19.03 12.51
N ILE A 158 5.11 19.85 11.48
CA ILE A 158 6.43 20.31 11.02
C ILE A 158 7.14 21.15 12.09
N LEU A 159 6.41 22.01 12.81
CA LEU A 159 6.99 22.86 13.85
C LEU A 159 7.35 22.10 15.14
N SER A 160 6.80 20.90 15.33
CA SER A 160 7.04 20.05 16.50
C SER A 160 8.12 18.98 16.29
N SER A 161 8.55 18.77 15.06
CA SER A 161 9.61 17.84 14.66
C SER A 161 10.98 18.52 14.72
#